data_684dc3ea3f577bd223b9c91d00b0ac50
#
_entry.id   684dc3ea3f577bd223b9c91d00b0ac50
#
_cell.length_a   1.000
_cell.length_b   1.000
_cell.length_c   1.000
_cell.angle_alpha   90.00
_cell.angle_beta   90.00
_cell.angle_gamma   90.00
#
_symmetry.space_group_name_H-M   'P 1'
#
loop_
_entity.id
_entity.type
_entity.pdbx_description
1 polymer ?
#
loop_
_entity_poly.entity_id
_entity_poly.type
_entity_poly.pdbx_seq_one_letter_code
_entity_poly.pdbx_strand_id
1 'polypeptide(L)'
;MTPYNPHGDLCLSIFADVYATGALVFPPNARVLEIGCAEADWQTPMLALRPDLQITGVDWRKAKRPGTTIQGDILTQDFAPGSFDVVVGISSIEHIGLGHYEADPKYLDGDVTCMADVAQWLAPGGWAYLDIPYNAAGYEVLNTEARIYDDRALAERLTPLGLREAGRWYADRSGRFLGTTAPEPRPAHSFDYVALLLTR
;
A
#
# COMPACT_ATOMS: atom_id res chain seq x y z
N MET A 1 17.08 -12.89 14.03
CA MET A 1 16.02 -13.51 13.23
C MET A 1 14.79 -12.64 13.43
N THR A 2 14.26 -12.05 12.39
CA THR A 2 12.92 -11.40 12.44
C THR A 2 11.90 -12.50 12.70
N PRO A 3 10.95 -12.35 13.62
CA PRO A 3 9.90 -13.33 13.80
C PRO A 3 9.15 -13.52 12.47
N TYR A 4 8.79 -14.77 12.19
CA TYR A 4 7.98 -15.12 11.01
C TYR A 4 6.67 -14.34 11.05
N ASN A 5 6.39 -13.57 9.99
CA ASN A 5 5.17 -12.78 9.84
C ASN A 5 4.32 -13.34 8.67
N PRO A 6 3.38 -14.26 8.94
CA PRO A 6 2.56 -14.88 7.89
C PRO A 6 1.68 -13.88 7.12
N HIS A 7 1.31 -12.76 7.75
CA HIS A 7 0.53 -11.71 7.08
C HIS A 7 1.38 -10.96 6.05
N GLY A 8 2.60 -10.56 6.42
CA GLY A 8 3.53 -9.91 5.50
C GLY A 8 3.87 -10.79 4.29
N ASP A 9 4.07 -12.08 4.50
CA ASP A 9 4.32 -13.04 3.42
C ASP A 9 3.11 -13.17 2.47
N LEU A 10 1.88 -13.13 3.00
CA LEU A 10 0.66 -13.17 2.22
C LEU A 10 0.54 -11.92 1.31
N CYS A 11 0.72 -10.73 1.87
CA CYS A 11 0.66 -9.48 1.10
C CYS A 11 1.77 -9.41 0.05
N LEU A 12 2.97 -9.92 0.35
CA LEU A 12 4.05 -10.06 -0.63
C LEU A 12 3.68 -11.01 -1.77
N SER A 13 2.93 -12.09 -1.51
CA SER A 13 2.47 -12.98 -2.57
C SER A 13 1.48 -12.28 -3.51
N ILE A 14 0.59 -11.45 -2.99
CA ILE A 14 -0.34 -10.66 -3.80
C ILE A 14 0.43 -9.67 -4.68
N PHE A 15 1.40 -8.95 -4.10
CA PHE A 15 2.28 -8.06 -4.88
C PHE A 15 3.00 -8.82 -6.00
N ALA A 16 3.57 -10.00 -5.70
CA ALA A 16 4.29 -10.81 -6.67
C ALA A 16 3.38 -11.29 -7.81
N ASP A 17 2.14 -11.71 -7.51
CA ASP A 17 1.15 -12.10 -8.50
C ASP A 17 0.76 -10.94 -9.42
N VAL A 18 0.51 -9.75 -8.88
CA VAL A 18 0.23 -8.56 -9.70
C VAL A 18 1.46 -8.16 -10.52
N TYR A 19 2.66 -8.20 -9.94
CA TYR A 19 3.91 -7.95 -10.67
C TYR A 19 4.09 -8.93 -11.85
N ALA A 20 3.77 -10.20 -11.64
CA ALA A 20 3.85 -11.23 -12.67
C ALA A 20 2.87 -11.01 -13.84
N THR A 21 1.80 -10.23 -13.66
CA THR A 21 0.90 -9.83 -14.78
C THR A 21 1.59 -8.88 -15.77
N GLY A 22 2.71 -8.26 -15.39
CA GLY A 22 3.39 -7.21 -16.16
C GLY A 22 2.74 -5.83 -16.03
N ALA A 23 1.77 -5.64 -15.13
CA ALA A 23 1.12 -4.35 -14.92
C ALA A 23 2.01 -3.34 -14.16
N LEU A 24 2.87 -3.84 -13.26
CA LEU A 24 3.76 -3.00 -12.46
C LEU A 24 5.10 -2.82 -13.17
N VAL A 25 5.22 -1.75 -13.97
CA VAL A 25 6.44 -1.45 -14.73
C VAL A 25 7.23 -0.34 -14.02
N PHE A 26 8.34 -0.70 -13.40
CA PHE A 26 9.26 0.27 -12.79
C PHE A 26 10.13 0.94 -13.87
N PRO A 27 10.10 2.27 -14.02
CA PRO A 27 11.03 2.97 -14.89
C PRO A 27 12.50 2.70 -14.55
N PRO A 28 13.43 2.85 -15.49
CA PRO A 28 14.86 2.83 -15.16
C PRO A 28 15.22 3.91 -14.13
N ASN A 29 16.03 3.54 -13.12
CA ASN A 29 16.42 4.42 -12.01
C ASN A 29 15.25 5.05 -11.25
N ALA A 30 14.10 4.36 -11.18
CA ALA A 30 12.90 4.91 -10.54
C ALA A 30 13.16 5.25 -9.07
N ARG A 31 12.66 6.43 -8.67
CA ARG A 31 12.58 6.86 -7.27
C ARG A 31 11.30 6.28 -6.68
N VAL A 32 11.45 5.43 -5.69
CA VAL A 32 10.34 4.66 -5.12
C VAL A 32 10.14 5.06 -3.66
N LEU A 33 8.91 5.42 -3.29
CA LEU A 33 8.49 5.55 -1.90
C LEU A 33 7.79 4.27 -1.47
N GLU A 34 8.22 3.66 -0.36
CA GLU A 34 7.49 2.59 0.32
C GLU A 34 6.86 3.13 1.60
N ILE A 35 5.55 2.98 1.72
CA ILE A 35 4.79 3.34 2.92
C ILE A 35 4.56 2.06 3.74
N GLY A 36 5.05 2.03 5.00
CA GLY A 36 4.94 0.88 5.88
C GLY A 36 6.00 -0.19 5.65
N CYS A 37 7.27 0.21 5.60
CA CYS A 37 8.39 -0.67 5.21
C CYS A 37 8.88 -1.66 6.28
N ALA A 38 8.26 -1.71 7.47
CA ALA A 38 8.80 -2.53 8.56
C ALA A 38 8.43 -4.02 8.47
N GLU A 39 7.33 -4.40 7.84
CA GLU A 39 6.86 -5.79 7.84
C GLU A 39 7.17 -6.55 6.56
N ALA A 40 6.63 -6.13 5.43
CA ALA A 40 6.79 -6.81 4.16
C ALA A 40 8.14 -6.44 3.51
N ASP A 41 9.04 -7.40 3.35
CA ASP A 41 10.34 -7.14 2.73
C ASP A 41 10.32 -7.44 1.22
N TRP A 42 9.66 -6.58 0.46
CA TRP A 42 9.73 -6.64 -0.99
C TRP A 42 10.99 -6.00 -1.56
N GLN A 43 11.66 -5.11 -0.80
CA GLN A 43 12.85 -4.39 -1.27
C GLN A 43 14.01 -5.34 -1.58
N THR A 44 14.28 -6.30 -0.70
CA THR A 44 15.42 -7.22 -0.88
C THR A 44 15.34 -8.00 -2.20
N PRO A 45 14.25 -8.74 -2.52
CA PRO A 45 14.15 -9.42 -3.79
C PRO A 45 14.06 -8.45 -4.98
N MET A 46 13.39 -7.30 -4.82
CA MET A 46 13.26 -6.34 -5.90
C MET A 46 14.60 -5.71 -6.27
N LEU A 47 15.41 -5.29 -5.30
CA LEU A 47 16.74 -4.73 -5.57
C LEU A 47 17.74 -5.77 -6.09
N ALA A 48 17.53 -7.06 -5.82
CA ALA A 48 18.31 -8.10 -6.47
C ALA A 48 18.02 -8.21 -7.98
N LEU A 49 16.77 -7.92 -8.39
CA LEU A 49 16.35 -7.92 -9.80
C LEU A 49 16.59 -6.55 -10.47
N ARG A 50 16.42 -5.46 -9.73
CA ARG A 50 16.46 -4.07 -10.18
C ARG A 50 17.34 -3.23 -9.26
N PRO A 51 18.67 -3.39 -9.32
CA PRO A 51 19.62 -2.66 -8.48
C PRO A 51 19.68 -1.16 -8.78
N ASP A 52 19.04 -0.72 -9.85
CA ASP A 52 18.93 0.67 -10.27
C ASP A 52 17.85 1.46 -9.49
N LEU A 53 16.94 0.80 -8.76
CA LEU A 53 15.89 1.48 -8.03
C LEU A 53 16.43 2.26 -6.82
N GLN A 54 15.88 3.45 -6.60
CA GLN A 54 16.20 4.31 -5.47
C GLN A 54 15.02 4.28 -4.49
N ILE A 55 15.06 3.38 -3.50
CA ILE A 55 13.95 3.15 -2.59
C ILE A 55 14.12 3.94 -1.29
N THR A 56 13.09 4.69 -0.92
CA THR A 56 12.92 5.35 0.38
C THR A 56 11.71 4.74 1.07
N GLY A 57 11.91 4.11 2.22
CA GLY A 57 10.85 3.55 3.05
C GLY A 57 10.55 4.44 4.25
N VAL A 58 9.27 4.59 4.60
CA VAL A 58 8.80 5.30 5.81
C VAL A 58 7.98 4.35 6.65
N ASP A 59 8.28 4.26 7.96
CA ASP A 59 7.49 3.47 8.93
C ASP A 59 7.64 4.07 10.33
N TRP A 60 6.60 3.99 11.12
CA TRP A 60 6.63 4.32 12.56
C TRP A 60 7.67 3.51 13.32
N ARG A 61 7.78 2.26 12.98
CA ARG A 61 8.71 1.32 13.59
C ARG A 61 10.07 1.43 12.92
N LYS A 62 11.09 1.07 13.68
CA LYS A 62 12.44 0.96 13.13
C LYS A 62 12.49 -0.20 12.15
N ALA A 63 12.74 0.09 10.89
CA ALA A 63 12.98 -0.89 9.85
C ALA A 63 14.44 -0.94 9.45
N LYS A 64 14.91 -2.11 9.01
CA LYS A 64 16.22 -2.29 8.40
C LYS A 64 16.00 -2.91 7.02
N ARG A 65 16.10 -2.08 5.99
CA ARG A 65 15.90 -2.44 4.60
C ARG A 65 17.13 -2.04 3.76
N PRO A 66 17.31 -2.63 2.56
CA PRO A 66 18.42 -2.25 1.68
C PRO A 66 18.37 -0.80 1.21
N GLY A 67 17.16 -0.22 1.04
CA GLY A 67 16.96 1.19 0.69
C GLY A 67 17.14 2.11 1.90
N THR A 68 16.95 3.41 1.65
CA THR A 68 16.91 4.41 2.73
C THR A 68 15.64 4.21 3.57
N THR A 69 15.77 4.22 4.91
CA THR A 69 14.65 4.09 5.84
C THR A 69 14.51 5.34 6.70
N ILE A 70 13.31 5.88 6.76
CA ILE A 70 12.91 7.00 7.64
C ILE A 70 11.99 6.41 8.70
N GLN A 71 12.38 6.53 9.97
CA GLN A 71 11.50 6.19 11.08
C GLN A 71 10.63 7.40 11.43
N GLY A 72 9.32 7.30 11.27
CA GLY A 72 8.38 8.37 11.57
C GLY A 72 7.01 8.19 10.94
N ASP A 73 6.14 9.17 11.19
CA ASP A 73 4.81 9.23 10.60
C ASP A 73 4.89 9.68 9.12
N ILE A 74 4.24 8.93 8.26
CA ILE A 74 4.13 9.30 6.85
C ILE A 74 3.38 10.62 6.67
N LEU A 75 2.40 10.92 7.54
CA LEU A 75 1.61 12.15 7.48
C LEU A 75 2.39 13.41 7.88
N THR A 76 3.59 13.25 8.43
CA THR A 76 4.48 14.36 8.79
C THR A 76 5.64 14.54 7.81
N GLN A 77 5.71 13.72 6.77
CA GLN A 77 6.76 13.85 5.77
C GLN A 77 6.44 14.98 4.79
N ASP A 78 7.45 15.79 4.50
CA ASP A 78 7.35 16.91 3.56
C ASP A 78 8.20 16.62 2.31
N PHE A 79 7.77 15.66 1.50
CA PHE A 79 8.41 15.39 0.22
C PHE A 79 7.98 16.41 -0.83
N ALA A 80 8.93 16.86 -1.64
CA ALA A 80 8.63 17.80 -2.72
C ALA A 80 7.65 17.17 -3.76
N PRO A 81 6.75 17.96 -4.36
CA PRO A 81 5.89 17.47 -5.43
C PRO A 81 6.69 16.81 -6.57
N GLY A 82 6.24 15.62 -7.00
CA GLY A 82 6.91 14.87 -8.07
C GLY A 82 8.22 14.20 -7.64
N SER A 83 8.45 14.00 -6.35
CA SER A 83 9.68 13.36 -5.83
C SER A 83 9.81 11.89 -6.19
N PHE A 84 8.70 11.21 -6.44
CA PHE A 84 8.69 9.78 -6.67
C PHE A 84 8.04 9.41 -8.01
N ASP A 85 8.61 8.42 -8.66
CA ASP A 85 8.08 7.83 -9.89
C ASP A 85 7.10 6.70 -9.56
N VAL A 86 7.30 6.08 -8.40
CA VAL A 86 6.50 4.95 -7.88
C VAL A 86 6.26 5.10 -6.38
N VAL A 87 5.05 4.77 -5.95
CA VAL A 87 4.71 4.58 -4.53
C VAL A 87 4.20 3.17 -4.32
N VAL A 88 4.64 2.51 -3.25
CA VAL A 88 4.23 1.15 -2.88
C VAL A 88 3.75 1.16 -1.44
N GLY A 89 2.52 0.70 -1.21
CA GLY A 89 1.93 0.51 0.12
C GLY A 89 1.38 -0.92 0.24
N ILE A 90 2.16 -1.80 0.86
CA ILE A 90 1.79 -3.20 1.09
C ILE A 90 1.17 -3.32 2.47
N SER A 91 -0.15 -3.52 2.54
CA SER A 91 -0.94 -3.62 3.77
C SER A 91 -0.56 -2.55 4.81
N SER A 92 -0.67 -1.29 4.41
CA SER A 92 -0.17 -0.17 5.22
C SER A 92 -1.18 0.97 5.33
N ILE A 93 -1.80 1.36 4.22
CA ILE A 93 -2.68 2.54 4.15
C ILE A 93 -3.89 2.39 5.05
N GLU A 94 -4.41 1.18 5.21
CA GLU A 94 -5.55 0.85 6.05
C GLU A 94 -5.35 1.14 7.54
N HIS A 95 -4.10 1.23 8.00
CA HIS A 95 -3.75 1.48 9.41
C HIS A 95 -3.52 2.95 9.73
N ILE A 96 -3.22 3.79 8.74
CA ILE A 96 -2.76 5.17 8.94
C ILE A 96 -3.81 5.99 9.69
N GLY A 97 -3.41 6.59 10.81
CA GLY A 97 -4.24 7.44 11.65
C GLY A 97 -5.26 6.71 12.53
N LEU A 98 -5.19 5.39 12.67
CA LEU A 98 -6.08 4.65 13.57
C LEU A 98 -5.55 4.55 15.02
N GLY A 99 -4.30 4.92 15.27
CA GLY A 99 -3.67 4.76 16.57
C GLY A 99 -3.38 3.31 16.90
N HIS A 100 -3.11 2.50 15.88
CA HIS A 100 -2.80 1.08 16.02
C HIS A 100 -1.44 0.85 16.69
N TYR A 101 -0.46 1.70 16.42
CA TYR A 101 0.85 1.68 17.06
C TYR A 101 0.91 2.69 18.20
N GLU A 102 1.62 2.39 19.31
CA GLU A 102 1.61 3.16 20.58
C GLU A 102 1.82 4.68 20.43
N ALA A 103 2.51 5.12 19.41
CA ALA A 103 2.77 6.55 19.16
C ALA A 103 1.98 7.12 17.97
N ASP A 104 1.13 6.30 17.34
CA ASP A 104 0.38 6.69 16.16
C ASP A 104 -0.75 7.67 16.54
N PRO A 105 -0.75 8.92 16.04
CA PRO A 105 -1.82 9.85 16.31
C PRO A 105 -3.11 9.40 15.64
N LYS A 106 -4.25 9.69 16.29
CA LYS A 106 -5.56 9.33 15.75
C LYS A 106 -6.08 10.40 14.80
N TYR A 107 -6.06 10.11 13.52
CA TYR A 107 -6.68 10.89 12.45
C TYR A 107 -7.64 10.00 11.68
N LEU A 108 -8.95 10.17 11.87
CA LEU A 108 -9.96 9.32 11.24
C LEU A 108 -9.84 9.25 9.71
N ASP A 109 -9.30 10.30 9.08
CA ASP A 109 -9.06 10.42 7.66
C ASP A 109 -7.56 10.35 7.29
N GLY A 110 -6.75 9.62 8.09
CA GLY A 110 -5.32 9.48 7.85
C GLY A 110 -5.00 8.82 6.51
N ASP A 111 -5.78 7.84 6.09
CA ASP A 111 -5.68 7.23 4.76
C ASP A 111 -5.98 8.25 3.65
N VAL A 112 -7.02 9.07 3.79
CA VAL A 112 -7.39 10.12 2.81
C VAL A 112 -6.28 11.16 2.70
N THR A 113 -5.76 11.62 3.85
CA THR A 113 -4.65 12.59 3.89
C THR A 113 -3.41 12.02 3.23
N CYS A 114 -3.03 10.79 3.59
CA CYS A 114 -1.90 10.11 2.98
C CYS A 114 -2.03 9.99 1.46
N MET A 115 -3.20 9.61 0.96
CA MET A 115 -3.41 9.48 -0.48
C MET A 115 -3.43 10.82 -1.21
N ALA A 116 -3.89 11.90 -0.56
CA ALA A 116 -3.76 13.24 -1.11
C ALA A 116 -2.28 13.67 -1.25
N ASP A 117 -1.46 13.34 -0.26
CA ASP A 117 -0.02 13.59 -0.29
C ASP A 117 0.68 12.73 -1.35
N VAL A 118 0.33 11.44 -1.47
CA VAL A 118 0.81 10.55 -2.53
C VAL A 118 0.52 11.12 -3.91
N ALA A 119 -0.68 11.70 -4.13
CA ALA A 119 -1.03 12.34 -5.40
C ALA A 119 -0.12 13.54 -5.72
N GLN A 120 0.39 14.24 -4.71
CA GLN A 120 1.34 15.34 -4.89
C GLN A 120 2.77 14.84 -5.09
N TRP A 121 3.20 13.84 -4.31
CA TRP A 121 4.56 13.31 -4.34
C TRP A 121 4.87 12.51 -5.61
N LEU A 122 3.88 11.91 -6.25
CA LEU A 122 4.07 11.22 -7.53
C LEU A 122 4.44 12.20 -8.63
N ALA A 123 5.41 11.84 -9.44
CA ALA A 123 5.73 12.54 -10.68
C ALA A 123 4.60 12.39 -11.72
N PRO A 124 4.47 13.32 -12.67
CA PRO A 124 3.56 13.12 -13.81
C PRO A 124 3.87 11.81 -14.55
N GLY A 125 2.84 10.96 -14.73
CA GLY A 125 2.98 9.61 -15.29
C GLY A 125 3.50 8.57 -14.30
N GLY A 126 3.72 8.94 -13.04
CA GLY A 126 4.03 8.01 -11.96
C GLY A 126 2.82 7.19 -11.54
N TRP A 127 3.07 6.13 -10.75
CA TRP A 127 2.01 5.23 -10.30
C TRP A 127 2.18 4.81 -8.83
N ALA A 128 1.07 4.46 -8.21
CA ALA A 128 1.04 3.87 -6.87
C ALA A 128 0.42 2.46 -6.92
N TYR A 129 1.01 1.54 -6.18
CA TYR A 129 0.46 0.22 -5.86
C TYR A 129 0.06 0.18 -4.40
N LEU A 130 -1.15 -0.28 -4.14
CA LEU A 130 -1.67 -0.53 -2.80
C LEU A 130 -2.29 -1.92 -2.75
N ASP A 131 -2.04 -2.71 -1.72
CA ASP A 131 -2.90 -3.84 -1.36
C ASP A 131 -3.46 -3.64 0.04
N ILE A 132 -4.76 -3.88 0.18
CA ILE A 132 -5.54 -3.53 1.37
C ILE A 132 -6.71 -4.49 1.59
N PRO A 133 -7.25 -4.58 2.81
CA PRO A 133 -8.46 -5.34 3.10
C PRO A 133 -9.68 -4.83 2.31
N TYR A 134 -10.46 -5.75 1.74
CA TYR A 134 -11.62 -5.46 0.92
C TYR A 134 -12.83 -6.31 1.31
N ASN A 135 -14.01 -5.70 1.36
CA ASN A 135 -15.28 -6.40 1.48
C ASN A 135 -16.37 -5.70 0.65
N ALA A 136 -16.92 -6.40 -0.33
CA ALA A 136 -18.00 -5.85 -1.16
C ALA A 136 -19.30 -5.56 -0.38
N ALA A 137 -19.44 -6.04 0.86
CA ALA A 137 -20.61 -5.79 1.70
C ALA A 137 -20.66 -4.37 2.29
N GLY A 138 -19.52 -3.67 2.41
CA GLY A 138 -19.44 -2.31 2.93
C GLY A 138 -18.13 -1.96 3.63
N TYR A 139 -17.89 -0.65 3.76
CA TYR A 139 -16.75 -0.09 4.48
C TYR A 139 -16.93 -0.22 6.00
N GLU A 140 -15.88 -0.64 6.69
CA GLU A 140 -15.84 -0.67 8.15
C GLU A 140 -14.43 -0.39 8.70
N VAL A 141 -14.38 0.01 9.98
CA VAL A 141 -13.11 0.13 10.73
C VAL A 141 -13.10 -0.99 11.78
N LEU A 142 -12.18 -1.92 11.63
CA LEU A 142 -12.05 -3.09 12.49
C LEU A 142 -11.27 -2.70 13.77
N ASN A 143 -11.96 -2.56 14.90
CA ASN A 143 -11.38 -2.35 16.24
C ASN A 143 -10.26 -1.30 16.35
N THR A 144 -10.28 -0.27 15.53
CA THR A 144 -9.19 0.72 15.38
C THR A 144 -7.86 0.12 14.88
N GLU A 145 -7.88 -1.08 14.32
CA GLU A 145 -6.68 -1.74 13.81
C GLU A 145 -6.50 -1.54 12.32
N ALA A 146 -7.57 -1.70 11.55
CA ALA A 146 -7.52 -1.58 10.10
C ALA A 146 -8.85 -1.08 9.53
N ARG A 147 -8.80 -0.47 8.36
CA ARG A 147 -9.98 -0.19 7.52
C ARG A 147 -10.17 -1.34 6.55
N ILE A 148 -11.42 -1.77 6.39
CA ILE A 148 -11.86 -2.68 5.34
C ILE A 148 -12.65 -1.83 4.34
N TYR A 149 -12.25 -1.85 3.09
CA TYR A 149 -12.82 -0.98 2.05
C TYR A 149 -13.83 -1.73 1.19
N ASP A 150 -14.86 -1.04 0.75
CA ASP A 150 -15.73 -1.41 -0.35
C ASP A 150 -15.41 -0.56 -1.60
N ASP A 151 -16.10 -0.81 -2.71
CA ASP A 151 -15.87 -0.06 -3.96
C ASP A 151 -16.06 1.44 -3.80
N ARG A 152 -17.04 1.86 -2.99
CA ARG A 152 -17.30 3.26 -2.71
C ARG A 152 -16.17 3.89 -1.92
N ALA A 153 -15.72 3.23 -0.85
CA ALA A 153 -14.62 3.72 -0.02
C ALA A 153 -13.30 3.77 -0.79
N LEU A 154 -13.04 2.80 -1.68
CA LEU A 154 -11.87 2.85 -2.57
C LEU A 154 -11.88 4.13 -3.43
N ALA A 155 -13.03 4.45 -4.04
CA ALA A 155 -13.15 5.63 -4.88
C ALA A 155 -13.09 6.94 -4.08
N GLU A 156 -13.80 7.03 -2.94
CA GLU A 156 -13.90 8.26 -2.16
C GLU A 156 -12.67 8.55 -1.31
N ARG A 157 -11.98 7.51 -0.81
CA ARG A 157 -10.88 7.66 0.17
C ARG A 157 -9.49 7.46 -0.43
N LEU A 158 -9.34 6.56 -1.40
CA LEU A 158 -8.01 6.17 -1.90
C LEU A 158 -7.71 6.66 -3.32
N THR A 159 -8.71 7.23 -4.01
CA THR A 159 -8.52 7.77 -5.35
C THR A 159 -8.77 9.30 -5.35
N PRO A 160 -7.89 10.10 -4.71
CA PRO A 160 -8.07 11.54 -4.63
C PRO A 160 -7.95 12.20 -6.01
N LEU A 161 -8.35 13.47 -6.08
CA LEU A 161 -8.19 14.27 -7.28
C LEU A 161 -6.72 14.30 -7.74
N GLY A 162 -6.49 13.93 -8.98
CA GLY A 162 -5.15 13.80 -9.57
C GLY A 162 -4.65 12.37 -9.69
N LEU A 163 -5.33 11.40 -9.07
CA LEU A 163 -5.10 9.97 -9.31
C LEU A 163 -6.30 9.34 -10.03
N ARG A 164 -6.02 8.31 -10.81
CA ARG A 164 -7.04 7.48 -11.45
C ARG A 164 -6.66 6.01 -11.29
N GLU A 165 -7.66 5.16 -11.10
CA GLU A 165 -7.48 3.72 -11.10
C GLU A 165 -7.11 3.24 -12.51
N ALA A 166 -5.99 2.56 -12.63
CA ALA A 166 -5.48 1.97 -13.88
C ALA A 166 -5.57 0.44 -13.87
N GLY A 167 -5.69 -0.17 -12.70
CA GLY A 167 -5.86 -1.61 -12.57
C GLY A 167 -6.33 -2.01 -11.18
N ARG A 168 -7.03 -3.16 -11.13
CA ARG A 168 -7.53 -3.73 -9.87
C ARG A 168 -7.49 -5.24 -9.94
N TRP A 169 -6.98 -5.85 -8.89
CA TRP A 169 -6.90 -7.29 -8.72
C TRP A 169 -7.37 -7.68 -7.33
N TYR A 170 -7.75 -8.93 -7.17
CA TYR A 170 -8.24 -9.44 -5.90
C TYR A 170 -7.50 -10.70 -5.50
N ALA A 171 -7.40 -10.92 -4.20
CA ALA A 171 -7.00 -12.19 -3.61
C ALA A 171 -7.96 -12.54 -2.47
N ASP A 172 -8.21 -13.82 -2.25
CA ASP A 172 -9.01 -14.23 -1.10
C ASP A 172 -8.20 -14.11 0.20
N ARG A 173 -8.89 -14.27 1.32
CA ARG A 173 -8.30 -14.17 2.67
C ARG A 173 -7.13 -15.13 2.93
N SER A 174 -6.93 -16.13 2.09
CA SER A 174 -5.77 -17.02 2.15
C SER A 174 -4.61 -16.55 1.29
N GLY A 175 -4.77 -15.44 0.56
CA GLY A 175 -3.79 -14.92 -0.39
C GLY A 175 -3.85 -15.54 -1.77
N ARG A 176 -4.84 -16.41 -2.05
CA ARG A 176 -5.00 -16.98 -3.38
C ARG A 176 -5.47 -15.90 -4.36
N PHE A 177 -4.66 -15.66 -5.38
CA PHE A 177 -4.94 -14.68 -6.42
C PHE A 177 -6.20 -15.03 -7.23
N LEU A 178 -7.12 -14.07 -7.35
CA LEU A 178 -8.40 -14.19 -8.07
C LEU A 178 -8.39 -13.42 -9.41
N GLY A 179 -7.28 -12.76 -9.73
CA GLY A 179 -7.20 -11.87 -10.89
C GLY A 179 -8.11 -10.65 -10.72
N THR A 180 -8.84 -10.29 -11.76
CA THR A 180 -9.77 -9.14 -11.77
C THR A 180 -11.20 -9.49 -11.33
N THR A 181 -11.43 -10.71 -10.86
CA THR A 181 -12.76 -11.15 -10.41
C THR A 181 -12.97 -10.74 -8.96
N ALA A 182 -13.91 -9.83 -8.71
CA ALA A 182 -14.25 -9.41 -7.36
C ALA A 182 -14.81 -10.58 -6.54
N PRO A 183 -14.40 -10.73 -5.28
CA PRO A 183 -14.96 -11.74 -4.38
C PRO A 183 -16.40 -11.43 -3.99
N GLU A 184 -17.14 -12.47 -3.61
CA GLU A 184 -18.47 -12.32 -3.05
C GLU A 184 -18.44 -11.54 -1.71
N PRO A 185 -19.51 -10.82 -1.36
CA PRO A 185 -19.60 -10.13 -0.07
C PRO A 185 -19.37 -11.06 1.11
N ARG A 186 -18.61 -10.58 2.09
CA ARG A 186 -18.29 -11.32 3.33
C ARG A 186 -19.15 -10.82 4.49
N PRO A 187 -19.34 -11.65 5.55
CA PRO A 187 -19.88 -11.17 6.83
C PRO A 187 -19.04 -10.02 7.40
N ALA A 188 -19.64 -9.22 8.28
CA ALA A 188 -18.93 -8.17 9.02
C ALA A 188 -17.67 -8.72 9.69
N HIS A 189 -16.62 -7.88 9.77
CA HIS A 189 -15.29 -8.23 10.29
C HIS A 189 -14.55 -9.34 9.53
N SER A 190 -14.98 -9.63 8.30
CA SER A 190 -14.30 -10.54 7.39
C SER A 190 -13.94 -9.81 6.10
N PHE A 191 -12.79 -10.14 5.52
CA PHE A 191 -12.32 -9.49 4.30
C PHE A 191 -11.53 -10.44 3.42
N ASP A 192 -11.45 -10.07 2.18
CA ASP A 192 -10.49 -10.52 1.18
C ASP A 192 -9.51 -9.36 0.93
N TYR A 193 -8.71 -9.39 -0.11
CA TYR A 193 -7.77 -8.32 -0.45
C TYR A 193 -8.07 -7.75 -1.82
N VAL A 194 -7.84 -6.46 -1.97
CA VAL A 194 -7.78 -5.78 -3.25
C VAL A 194 -6.41 -5.14 -3.44
N ALA A 195 -5.84 -5.34 -4.61
CA ALA A 195 -4.64 -4.63 -5.07
C ALA A 195 -5.07 -3.58 -6.10
N LEU A 196 -4.65 -2.34 -5.90
CA LEU A 196 -4.94 -1.20 -6.77
C LEU A 196 -3.67 -0.71 -7.44
N LEU A 197 -3.76 -0.43 -8.72
CA LEU A 197 -2.79 0.39 -9.45
C LEU A 197 -3.45 1.74 -9.75
N LEU A 198 -2.89 2.79 -9.16
CA LEU A 198 -3.32 4.17 -9.36
C LEU A 198 -2.27 4.92 -10.17
N THR A 199 -2.66 5.77 -11.11
CA THR A 199 -1.75 6.58 -11.94
C THR A 199 -2.06 8.05 -11.80
N ARG A 200 -1.01 8.88 -11.82
CA ARG A 200 -1.11 10.33 -11.85
C ARG A 200 -1.20 10.89 -13.27
#